data_190fc1e8718d703826fefd8318a1714b
#
_entry.id   190fc1e8718d703826fefd8318a1714b
#
_cell.length_a   1.000
_cell.length_b   1.000
_cell.length_c   1.000
_cell.angle_alpha   90.00
_cell.angle_beta   90.00
_cell.angle_gamma   90.00
#
_symmetry.space_group_name_H-M   'P 1'
#
loop_
_entity.id
_entity.type
_entity.pdbx_description
1 polymer ?
#
loop_
_entity_poly.entity_id
_entity_poly.type
_entity_poly.pdbx_seq_one_letter_code
_entity_poly.pdbx_strand_id
1 'polypeptide(L)'
;MNIKEAQAITHTLSKPGKMPGFAYSTPAHECKTGTILRDVDKSVCKNCYAYLRGRYRFKNVIDAQYKRFRSLTHPKWVEAMAAQINSKKVKYFRWHDSGDVQDLDHLRRIYEVCRLTPEVKHWMPTREAWTKDYSP
;
A
#
# COMPACT_ATOMS: atom_id res chain seq x y z
N MET A 1 -16.66 11.52 -6.28
CA MET A 1 -16.87 10.26 -5.53
C MET A 1 -16.89 10.57 -4.04
N ASN A 2 -17.90 10.11 -3.32
CA ASN A 2 -17.93 10.31 -1.86
C ASN A 2 -17.09 9.22 -1.15
N ILE A 3 -16.82 9.45 0.15
CA ILE A 3 -15.93 8.57 0.90
C ILE A 3 -16.51 7.16 1.09
N LYS A 4 -17.81 7.05 1.26
CA LYS A 4 -18.47 5.75 1.41
C LYS A 4 -18.33 4.90 0.14
N GLU A 5 -18.52 5.51 -1.03
CA GLU A 5 -18.32 4.84 -2.32
C GLU A 5 -16.85 4.44 -2.50
N ALA A 6 -15.92 5.35 -2.17
CA ALA A 6 -14.50 5.07 -2.27
C ALA A 6 -14.09 3.88 -1.39
N GLN A 7 -14.56 3.85 -0.15
CA GLN A 7 -14.25 2.74 0.76
C GLN A 7 -14.89 1.42 0.32
N ALA A 8 -16.03 1.46 -0.36
CA ALA A 8 -16.62 0.26 -0.92
C ALA A 8 -15.76 -0.35 -2.04
N ILE A 9 -14.99 0.48 -2.74
CA ILE A 9 -14.10 0.04 -3.83
C ILE A 9 -12.76 -0.44 -3.29
N THR A 10 -12.08 0.37 -2.49
CA THR A 10 -10.68 0.11 -2.10
C THR A 10 -10.51 -0.43 -0.69
N HIS A 11 -11.57 -0.52 0.09
CA HIS A 11 -11.52 -0.66 1.53
C HIS A 11 -10.91 0.59 2.18
N THR A 12 -10.82 0.63 3.50
CA THR A 12 -10.33 1.81 4.21
C THR A 12 -8.81 1.95 4.13
N LEU A 13 -8.31 3.18 4.28
CA LEU A 13 -6.88 3.42 4.48
C LEU A 13 -6.46 2.89 5.84
N SER A 14 -5.21 2.45 5.96
CA SER A 14 -4.65 2.02 7.24
C SER A 14 -4.02 3.21 7.97
N LYS A 15 -3.99 3.14 9.31
CA LYS A 15 -3.38 4.18 10.14
C LYS A 15 -2.40 3.53 11.11
N PRO A 16 -1.14 3.33 10.71
CA PRO A 16 -0.11 2.80 11.61
C PRO A 16 0.16 3.76 12.78
N GLY A 17 0.27 3.22 13.99
CA GLY A 17 0.36 4.06 15.19
C GLY A 17 1.67 4.82 15.37
N LYS A 18 2.74 4.41 14.69
CA LYS A 18 4.09 4.97 14.85
C LYS A 18 4.56 5.80 13.67
N MET A 19 3.66 6.14 12.73
CA MET A 19 4.02 6.94 11.55
C MET A 19 3.08 8.13 11.43
N PRO A 20 3.57 9.23 10.82
CA PRO A 20 2.68 10.33 10.47
C PRO A 20 1.76 9.94 9.32
N GLY A 21 0.50 10.35 9.40
CA GLY A 21 -0.48 10.17 8.32
C GLY A 21 -1.02 8.76 8.20
N PHE A 22 -1.42 8.43 6.99
CA PHE A 22 -2.08 7.17 6.65
C PHE A 22 -1.24 6.34 5.69
N ALA A 23 -1.63 5.09 5.53
CA ALA A 23 -0.96 4.15 4.66
C ALA A 23 -1.97 3.24 3.96
N TYR A 24 -1.51 2.42 3.04
CA TYR A 24 -2.33 1.40 2.39
C TYR A 24 -1.70 0.03 2.60
N SER A 25 -2.26 -0.74 3.53
CA SER A 25 -1.74 -2.03 3.91
C SER A 25 -2.25 -3.14 2.99
N THR A 26 -1.32 -3.90 2.39
CA THR A 26 -1.62 -5.08 1.59
C THR A 26 -0.86 -6.28 2.16
N PRO A 27 -1.23 -7.54 1.78
CA PRO A 27 -0.62 -8.70 2.44
C PRO A 27 0.88 -8.84 2.13
N ALA A 28 1.70 -8.98 3.16
CA ALA A 28 3.13 -9.27 2.99
C ALA A 28 3.36 -10.64 2.32
N HIS A 29 2.42 -11.56 2.44
CA HIS A 29 2.46 -12.85 1.77
C HIS A 29 2.46 -12.72 0.24
N GLU A 30 1.97 -11.59 -0.28
CA GLU A 30 1.90 -11.30 -1.71
C GLU A 30 3.07 -10.45 -2.20
N CYS A 31 4.05 -10.14 -1.36
CA CYS A 31 5.29 -9.47 -1.76
C CYS A 31 6.10 -10.41 -2.65
N LYS A 32 6.26 -10.09 -3.93
CA LYS A 32 6.95 -10.95 -4.90
C LYS A 32 8.44 -11.08 -4.57
N THR A 33 9.15 -9.97 -4.58
CA THR A 33 10.58 -9.97 -4.24
C THR A 33 10.79 -10.28 -2.76
N GLY A 34 9.95 -9.79 -1.87
CA GLY A 34 10.02 -10.08 -0.44
C GLY A 34 9.89 -11.55 -0.13
N THR A 35 9.07 -12.29 -0.86
CA THR A 35 8.93 -13.74 -0.71
C THR A 35 10.24 -14.46 -1.02
N ILE A 36 10.97 -14.00 -2.04
CA ILE A 36 12.29 -14.53 -2.39
C ILE A 36 13.31 -14.14 -1.31
N LEU A 37 13.31 -12.87 -0.90
CA LEU A 37 14.29 -12.33 0.06
C LEU A 37 14.12 -12.90 1.46
N ARG A 38 12.96 -13.43 1.81
CA ARG A 38 12.77 -14.08 3.12
C ARG A 38 13.70 -15.27 3.33
N ASP A 39 14.12 -15.91 2.26
CA ASP A 39 15.05 -17.05 2.32
C ASP A 39 16.51 -16.63 2.22
N VAL A 40 16.77 -15.32 2.10
CA VAL A 40 18.14 -14.76 1.99
C VAL A 40 18.57 -14.22 3.35
N ASP A 41 19.63 -14.79 3.92
CA ASP A 41 20.18 -14.34 5.20
C ASP A 41 20.62 -12.88 5.10
N LYS A 42 20.42 -12.11 6.19
CA LYS A 42 20.74 -10.69 6.31
C LYS A 42 19.89 -9.76 5.44
N SER A 43 18.89 -10.28 4.70
CA SER A 43 17.93 -9.39 4.03
C SER A 43 16.93 -8.85 5.04
N VAL A 44 16.38 -7.66 4.79
CA VAL A 44 15.35 -7.08 5.66
C VAL A 44 14.05 -7.91 5.62
N CYS A 45 13.83 -8.64 4.54
CA CYS A 45 12.62 -9.45 4.36
C CYS A 45 12.68 -10.79 5.10
N LYS A 46 13.87 -11.24 5.50
CA LYS A 46 14.05 -12.46 6.31
C LYS A 46 13.28 -12.36 7.63
N ASN A 47 13.32 -11.20 8.26
CA ASN A 47 12.66 -10.93 9.54
C ASN A 47 11.58 -9.88 9.38
N CYS A 48 10.80 -9.96 8.29
CA CYS A 48 9.75 -8.99 7.99
C CYS A 48 8.70 -8.97 9.09
N TYR A 49 8.56 -7.84 9.78
CA TYR A 49 7.59 -7.67 10.86
C TYR A 49 6.15 -7.84 10.37
N ALA A 50 5.87 -7.42 9.13
CA ALA A 50 4.54 -7.53 8.54
C ALA A 50 4.15 -8.97 8.18
N TYR A 51 5.14 -9.86 8.05
CA TYR A 51 4.92 -11.27 7.77
C TYR A 51 4.88 -12.11 9.06
N LEU A 52 5.76 -11.81 10.02
CA LEU A 52 6.05 -12.69 11.15
C LEU A 52 5.39 -12.29 12.46
N ARG A 53 5.09 -11.01 12.68
CA ARG A 53 4.76 -10.50 14.02
C ARG A 53 3.67 -9.44 14.05
N GLY A 54 3.21 -9.17 15.28
CA GLY A 54 2.38 -8.04 15.62
C GLY A 54 0.97 -8.11 15.04
N ARG A 55 0.37 -6.95 14.90
CA ARG A 55 -1.01 -6.82 14.42
C ARG A 55 -1.24 -7.37 13.02
N TYR A 56 -0.18 -7.47 12.20
CA TYR A 56 -0.27 -7.97 10.83
C TYR A 56 -0.56 -9.48 10.75
N ARG A 57 -0.60 -10.17 11.88
CA ARG A 57 -0.98 -11.59 11.96
C ARG A 57 -2.43 -11.81 12.41
N PHE A 58 -3.11 -10.77 12.87
CA PHE A 58 -4.50 -10.88 13.30
C PHE A 58 -5.42 -11.08 12.09
N LYS A 59 -6.42 -11.96 12.24
CA LYS A 59 -7.32 -12.32 11.14
C LYS A 59 -8.02 -11.11 10.52
N ASN A 60 -8.53 -10.19 11.34
CA ASN A 60 -9.23 -9.00 10.84
C ASN A 60 -8.30 -8.08 10.04
N VAL A 61 -7.04 -7.99 10.42
CA VAL A 61 -6.03 -7.21 9.69
C VAL A 61 -5.71 -7.88 8.36
N ILE A 62 -5.51 -9.20 8.36
CA ILE A 62 -5.23 -9.97 7.15
C ILE A 62 -6.42 -9.87 6.17
N ASP A 63 -7.64 -10.04 6.66
CA ASP A 63 -8.84 -9.94 5.81
C ASP A 63 -8.96 -8.55 5.16
N ALA A 64 -8.67 -7.48 5.90
CA ALA A 64 -8.67 -6.14 5.37
C ALA A 64 -7.58 -5.96 4.30
N GLN A 65 -6.39 -6.51 4.54
CA GLN A 65 -5.29 -6.47 3.57
C GLN A 65 -5.66 -7.15 2.26
N TYR A 66 -6.32 -8.32 2.31
CA TYR A 66 -6.74 -9.02 1.10
C TYR A 66 -7.87 -8.30 0.37
N LYS A 67 -8.77 -7.64 1.08
CA LYS A 67 -9.79 -6.78 0.44
C LYS A 67 -9.12 -5.66 -0.36
N ARG A 68 -8.11 -5.01 0.21
CA ARG A 68 -7.32 -3.99 -0.49
C ARG A 68 -6.59 -4.59 -1.69
N PHE A 69 -5.95 -5.72 -1.51
CA PHE A 69 -5.22 -6.41 -2.57
C PHE A 69 -6.13 -6.73 -3.77
N ARG A 70 -7.30 -7.29 -3.52
CA ARG A 70 -8.26 -7.61 -4.59
C ARG A 70 -8.78 -6.37 -5.31
N SER A 71 -8.77 -5.21 -4.66
CA SER A 71 -9.28 -3.97 -5.25
C SER A 71 -8.29 -3.32 -6.24
N LEU A 72 -7.01 -3.72 -6.25
CA LEU A 72 -5.96 -3.05 -7.02
C LEU A 72 -6.26 -2.97 -8.52
N THR A 73 -7.02 -3.90 -9.05
CA THR A 73 -7.41 -3.93 -10.48
C THR A 73 -8.77 -3.31 -10.77
N HIS A 74 -9.46 -2.80 -9.76
CA HIS A 74 -10.76 -2.16 -9.96
C HIS A 74 -10.62 -0.92 -10.84
N PRO A 75 -11.49 -0.71 -11.85
CA PRO A 75 -11.37 0.43 -12.77
C PRO A 75 -11.38 1.81 -12.10
N LYS A 76 -12.03 1.94 -10.95
CA LYS A 76 -12.14 3.20 -10.20
C LYS A 76 -11.22 3.28 -9.01
N TRP A 77 -10.24 2.39 -8.91
CA TRP A 77 -9.33 2.36 -7.76
C TRP A 77 -8.58 3.67 -7.57
N VAL A 78 -8.06 4.26 -8.66
CA VAL A 78 -7.32 5.52 -8.61
C VAL A 78 -8.19 6.65 -8.04
N GLU A 79 -9.40 6.81 -8.56
CA GLU A 79 -10.33 7.85 -8.08
C GLU A 79 -10.69 7.64 -6.61
N ALA A 80 -10.95 6.41 -6.22
CA ALA A 80 -11.33 6.05 -4.87
C ALA A 80 -10.19 6.30 -3.87
N MET A 81 -8.96 5.95 -4.24
CA MET A 81 -7.79 6.23 -3.43
C MET A 81 -7.57 7.74 -3.25
N ALA A 82 -7.61 8.49 -4.34
CA ALA A 82 -7.42 9.94 -4.31
C ALA A 82 -8.49 10.62 -3.43
N ALA A 83 -9.75 10.21 -3.55
CA ALA A 83 -10.84 10.75 -2.74
C ALA A 83 -10.60 10.52 -1.24
N GLN A 84 -10.18 9.32 -0.85
CA GLN A 84 -9.91 9.01 0.55
C GLN A 84 -8.71 9.78 1.10
N ILE A 85 -7.62 9.81 0.35
CA ILE A 85 -6.38 10.50 0.78
C ILE A 85 -6.65 12.00 0.94
N ASN A 86 -7.32 12.63 -0.01
CA ASN A 86 -7.65 14.05 0.06
C ASN A 86 -8.58 14.36 1.24
N SER A 87 -9.49 13.45 1.59
CA SER A 87 -10.43 13.66 2.70
C SER A 87 -9.74 13.68 4.06
N LYS A 88 -8.58 13.04 4.20
CA LYS A 88 -7.85 12.98 5.46
C LYS A 88 -7.08 14.26 5.78
N LYS A 89 -6.83 15.11 4.79
CA LYS A 89 -6.11 16.38 4.94
C LYS A 89 -4.75 16.23 5.63
N VAL A 90 -4.03 15.15 5.30
CA VAL A 90 -2.72 14.85 5.87
C VAL A 90 -1.61 15.33 4.94
N LYS A 91 -0.40 15.54 5.52
CA LYS A 91 0.78 15.97 4.75
C LYS A 91 1.53 14.78 4.13
N TYR A 92 1.40 13.59 4.71
CA TYR A 92 2.19 12.41 4.34
C TYR A 92 1.29 11.21 4.11
N PHE A 93 1.64 10.41 3.10
CA PHE A 93 1.01 9.13 2.84
C PHE A 93 2.07 8.10 2.48
N ARG A 94 2.04 6.94 3.16
CA ARG A 94 2.95 5.84 2.89
C ARG A 94 2.26 4.76 2.07
N TRP A 95 2.91 4.38 0.98
CA TRP A 95 2.48 3.20 0.25
C TRP A 95 3.09 1.97 0.90
N HIS A 96 2.20 1.08 1.35
CA HIS A 96 2.54 -0.25 1.87
C HIS A 96 3.30 -0.24 3.20
N ASP A 97 2.59 0.05 4.29
CA ASP A 97 3.08 -0.28 5.64
C ASP A 97 3.24 -1.79 5.81
N SER A 98 2.50 -2.57 5.00
CA SER A 98 2.68 -3.98 4.75
C SER A 98 2.42 -4.23 3.26
N GLY A 99 3.12 -5.19 2.66
CA GLY A 99 3.02 -5.50 1.25
C GLY A 99 4.00 -4.71 0.38
N ASP A 100 3.89 -4.87 -0.93
CA ASP A 100 4.73 -4.15 -1.90
C ASP A 100 3.99 -4.00 -3.23
N VAL A 101 4.53 -3.16 -4.12
CA VAL A 101 4.00 -2.95 -5.46
C VAL A 101 4.05 -4.26 -6.26
N GLN A 102 2.98 -4.55 -7.01
CA GLN A 102 2.79 -5.85 -7.65
C GLN A 102 3.33 -5.91 -9.08
N ASP A 103 3.14 -4.84 -9.86
CA ASP A 103 3.54 -4.80 -11.27
C ASP A 103 3.58 -3.34 -11.75
N LEU A 104 3.93 -3.15 -13.03
CA LEU A 104 4.03 -1.82 -13.61
C LEU A 104 2.67 -1.11 -13.67
N ASP A 105 1.58 -1.81 -13.93
CA ASP A 105 0.25 -1.22 -13.94
C ASP A 105 -0.12 -0.68 -12.55
N HIS A 106 0.15 -1.45 -11.50
CA HIS A 106 -0.05 -1.01 -10.12
C HIS A 106 0.78 0.24 -9.80
N LEU A 107 2.05 0.26 -10.21
CA LEU A 107 2.93 1.41 -10.01
C LEU A 107 2.39 2.66 -10.73
N ARG A 108 1.95 2.51 -11.98
CA ARG A 108 1.38 3.62 -12.76
C ARG A 108 0.12 4.17 -12.11
N ARG A 109 -0.73 3.32 -11.57
CA ARG A 109 -1.92 3.72 -10.83
C ARG A 109 -1.56 4.49 -9.57
N ILE A 110 -0.54 4.05 -8.83
CA ILE A 110 -0.02 4.78 -7.66
C ILE A 110 0.44 6.18 -8.07
N TYR A 111 1.18 6.32 -9.15
CA TYR A 111 1.62 7.62 -9.63
C TYR A 111 0.44 8.52 -10.04
N GLU A 112 -0.61 7.94 -10.60
CA GLU A 112 -1.82 8.69 -10.94
C GLU A 112 -2.51 9.22 -9.67
N VAL A 113 -2.59 8.41 -8.62
CA VAL A 113 -3.08 8.85 -7.31
C VAL A 113 -2.24 10.02 -6.78
N CYS A 114 -0.93 9.94 -6.90
CA CYS A 114 -0.04 11.02 -6.47
C CYS A 114 -0.33 12.33 -7.22
N ARG A 115 -0.58 12.26 -8.53
CA ARG A 115 -0.95 13.44 -9.32
C ARG A 115 -2.27 14.06 -8.87
N LEU A 116 -3.22 13.24 -8.44
CA LEU A 116 -4.53 13.69 -7.97
C LEU A 116 -4.55 14.17 -6.51
N THR A 117 -3.42 14.02 -5.81
CA THR A 117 -3.27 14.43 -4.41
C THR A 117 -2.02 15.30 -4.23
N PRO A 118 -1.95 16.47 -4.92
CA PRO A 118 -0.70 17.26 -4.98
C PRO A 118 -0.29 17.87 -3.64
N GLU A 119 -1.21 17.99 -2.69
CA GLU A 119 -0.94 18.54 -1.35
C GLU A 119 -0.28 17.51 -0.42
N VAL A 120 -0.17 16.26 -0.84
CA VAL A 120 0.32 15.16 -0.01
C VAL A 120 1.69 14.72 -0.49
N LYS A 121 2.61 14.51 0.45
CA LYS A 121 3.92 13.92 0.16
C LYS A 121 3.81 12.41 0.29
N HIS A 122 4.03 11.74 -0.83
CA HIS A 122 3.97 10.28 -0.90
C HIS A 122 5.35 9.67 -0.76
N TRP A 123 5.44 8.52 -0.10
CA TRP A 123 6.66 7.74 -0.05
C TRP A 123 6.33 6.25 -0.12
N MET A 124 7.22 5.48 -0.74
CA MET A 124 7.00 4.07 -1.00
C MET A 124 8.29 3.29 -0.78
N PRO A 125 8.54 2.77 0.43
CA PRO A 125 9.61 1.80 0.63
C PRO A 125 9.28 0.53 -0.15
N THR A 126 10.21 0.09 -1.01
CA THR A 126 9.96 -1.09 -1.84
C THR A 126 11.23 -1.92 -2.01
N ARG A 127 11.06 -3.23 -2.18
CA ARG A 127 12.11 -4.16 -2.58
C ARG A 127 12.05 -4.52 -4.06
N GLU A 128 11.08 -3.96 -4.79
CA GLU A 128 10.96 -4.13 -6.22
C GLU A 128 11.89 -3.16 -6.95
N ALA A 129 13.15 -3.58 -7.16
CA ALA A 129 14.22 -2.72 -7.68
C ALA A 129 13.92 -2.12 -9.06
N TRP A 130 13.11 -2.79 -9.87
CA TRP A 130 12.71 -2.31 -11.20
C TRP A 130 11.95 -0.99 -11.17
N THR A 131 11.35 -0.62 -10.03
CA THR A 131 10.54 0.59 -9.91
C THR A 131 11.34 1.87 -10.16
N LYS A 132 12.64 1.86 -9.89
CA LYS A 132 13.50 3.03 -10.13
C LYS A 132 13.59 3.43 -11.61
N ASP A 133 13.36 2.50 -12.52
CA ASP A 133 13.40 2.74 -13.96
C ASP A 133 12.12 3.44 -14.48
N TYR A 134 11.11 3.58 -13.63
CA TYR A 134 9.81 4.13 -13.96
C TYR A 134 9.41 5.28 -13.02
N SER A 135 10.39 6.05 -12.55
CA SER A 135 10.12 7.24 -11.72
C SER A 135 9.25 8.25 -12.48
N PRO A 136 8.31 8.91 -11.79
CA PRO A 136 7.45 9.91 -12.42
C PRO A 136 8.22 11.16 -12.88
#